data_b9cdf12c47da9ef38cfc7b6e48774469
#
_entry.id   b9cdf12c47da9ef38cfc7b6e48774469
#
_cell.length_a   1.000
_cell.length_b   1.000
_cell.length_c   1.000
_cell.angle_alpha   90.00
_cell.angle_beta   90.00
_cell.angle_gamma   90.00
#
_symmetry.space_group_name_H-M   'P 1'
#
loop_
_entity.id
_entity.type
_entity.pdbx_description
1 polymer ?
#
loop_
_entity_poly.entity_id
_entity_poly.type
_entity_poly.pdbx_seq_one_letter_code
_entity_poly.pdbx_strand_id
1 'polypeptide(L)'
;MIKQAVILAGGLGSRLKDKTKTMPKGFLEIGGTAIVEQSVQKLLAHGIEKIIIGTGHCSEYYDRLAKKYPAIITVKNENYVATGSMGTLEVCAPLADEDFLLLESDLIYDSAGLFTLINDERKNLILASGATKSGDEVYLEADEKNCLTGLSKNKDALKNIFGELVGITKLTKSTLDKMCAFAKAHHTDLPKMEYEHALLEVAKTMPVAIKKIEYFVWREIDNEDHLEMAVKNIYPHIVENEQLRAVRREVLLNPGPATTTDSVKYAQVSADICPREKVFGDLMQWLCDELKLFALGSGTNPAEYETVMFGCSGTGADEVMVSSCVPDTGRLLVIDNGSYGARMAKIAQVYKIPMDVFKSSTYEPIDLQKLEAEFATKKYTHLACVYHETTTGLLNPLHIICPMAKKYGMVTIVDAVSAYCGMPMDLKGLGIDFMASTSNKNIQGMAGVGFVICNKAELEKIKDYPMRNYYLNLYDQYAYFSKTHQTRFTPPVQTMYALRQAVLETKQETVQKRYERYTACWNILVTAVKKLGLQMLVNEEHQSHFITAILEPKTEKYSFDALHDFASEHSFTIYPGKLGNINTFRIANIGDIQPEEMLNFTVKLEEYMKGIGVGV
;
A
#
# COMPACT_ATOMS: atom_id res chain seq x y z
N MET A 1 12.49 15.40 -14.92
CA MET A 1 11.10 15.35 -14.37
C MET A 1 10.46 16.68 -14.75
N ILE A 2 9.22 16.69 -15.23
CA ILE A 2 8.49 17.91 -15.60
C ILE A 2 8.23 18.75 -14.35
N LYS A 3 8.52 20.06 -14.40
CA LYS A 3 8.37 21.02 -13.29
C LYS A 3 7.45 22.19 -13.63
N GLN A 4 7.06 22.32 -14.91
CA GLN A 4 6.23 23.40 -15.40
C GLN A 4 4.91 22.91 -15.98
N ALA A 5 3.88 23.74 -15.91
CA ALA A 5 2.62 23.57 -16.62
C ALA A 5 2.15 24.90 -17.22
N VAL A 6 1.43 24.81 -18.34
CA VAL A 6 0.72 25.92 -18.97
C VAL A 6 -0.77 25.57 -18.99
N ILE A 7 -1.62 26.44 -18.51
CA ILE A 7 -3.09 26.31 -18.56
C ILE A 7 -3.65 27.35 -19.51
N LEU A 8 -4.40 26.93 -20.53
CA LEU A 8 -5.06 27.81 -21.49
C LEU A 8 -6.44 28.21 -20.97
N ALA A 9 -6.59 29.49 -20.68
CA ALA A 9 -7.79 30.05 -20.05
C ALA A 9 -8.27 31.34 -20.74
N GLY A 10 -7.99 31.50 -22.04
CA GLY A 10 -8.33 32.70 -22.82
C GLY A 10 -9.75 32.74 -23.39
N GLY A 11 -10.50 31.63 -23.34
CA GLY A 11 -11.77 31.45 -24.01
C GLY A 11 -12.92 32.28 -23.42
N LEU A 12 -13.91 32.67 -24.28
CA LEU A 12 -15.10 33.43 -23.90
C LEU A 12 -16.17 32.63 -23.15
N GLY A 13 -16.19 31.31 -23.26
CA GLY A 13 -17.17 30.42 -22.63
C GLY A 13 -18.63 30.63 -23.08
N SER A 14 -18.86 31.17 -24.28
CA SER A 14 -20.15 31.67 -24.77
C SER A 14 -21.31 30.65 -24.77
N ARG A 15 -21.02 29.34 -24.82
CA ARG A 15 -22.04 28.29 -24.82
C ARG A 15 -22.74 28.09 -23.46
N LEU A 16 -22.15 28.58 -22.37
CA LEU A 16 -22.69 28.50 -21.00
C LEU A 16 -23.53 29.75 -20.61
N LYS A 17 -23.78 30.63 -21.56
CA LYS A 17 -24.71 31.78 -21.48
C LYS A 17 -24.48 32.64 -20.22
N ASP A 18 -25.49 32.70 -19.33
CA ASP A 18 -25.46 33.60 -18.17
C ASP A 18 -24.43 33.22 -17.11
N LYS A 19 -24.02 31.95 -17.05
CA LYS A 19 -23.06 31.48 -16.06
C LYS A 19 -21.63 32.00 -16.28
N THR A 20 -21.29 32.34 -17.54
CA THR A 20 -19.93 32.77 -17.91
C THR A 20 -19.85 34.22 -18.40
N LYS A 21 -20.92 35.01 -18.29
CA LYS A 21 -20.89 36.43 -18.65
C LYS A 21 -19.93 37.25 -17.78
N THR A 22 -19.88 36.97 -16.49
CA THR A 22 -19.12 37.71 -15.48
C THR A 22 -18.06 36.88 -14.77
N MET A 23 -17.89 35.66 -15.18
CA MET A 23 -16.95 34.70 -14.59
C MET A 23 -16.37 33.77 -15.69
N PRO A 24 -15.06 33.50 -15.70
CA PRO A 24 -14.50 32.61 -16.70
C PRO A 24 -14.93 31.16 -16.46
N LYS A 25 -15.01 30.38 -17.53
CA LYS A 25 -15.46 28.97 -17.53
C LYS A 25 -14.72 28.09 -16.51
N GLY A 26 -13.41 28.27 -16.35
CA GLY A 26 -12.60 27.54 -15.38
C GLY A 26 -12.93 27.81 -13.91
N PHE A 27 -13.74 28.83 -13.61
CA PHE A 27 -14.20 29.14 -12.26
C PHE A 27 -15.61 28.61 -11.93
N LEU A 28 -16.20 27.82 -12.82
CA LEU A 28 -17.36 27.01 -12.45
C LEU A 28 -16.97 26.05 -11.31
N GLU A 29 -17.82 25.98 -10.29
CA GLU A 29 -17.54 25.14 -9.12
C GLU A 29 -18.17 23.76 -9.26
N ILE A 30 -17.36 22.74 -8.98
CA ILE A 30 -17.80 21.35 -8.86
C ILE A 30 -17.21 20.80 -7.56
N GLY A 31 -18.05 20.27 -6.68
CA GLY A 31 -17.62 19.81 -5.37
C GLY A 31 -17.12 20.93 -4.44
N GLY A 32 -17.59 22.17 -4.64
CA GLY A 32 -17.22 23.34 -3.81
C GLY A 32 -15.87 23.97 -4.15
N THR A 33 -15.24 23.56 -5.28
CA THR A 33 -13.95 24.11 -5.73
C THR A 33 -14.02 24.42 -7.23
N ALA A 34 -13.43 25.54 -7.65
CA ALA A 34 -13.37 25.91 -9.06
C ALA A 34 -12.59 24.89 -9.89
N ILE A 35 -13.03 24.58 -11.11
CA ILE A 35 -12.43 23.58 -12.00
C ILE A 35 -10.93 23.83 -12.19
N VAL A 36 -10.55 25.08 -12.51
CA VAL A 36 -9.13 25.43 -12.70
C VAL A 36 -8.33 25.31 -11.40
N GLU A 37 -8.93 25.58 -10.27
CA GLU A 37 -8.27 25.44 -8.97
C GLU A 37 -8.03 23.97 -8.63
N GLN A 38 -8.95 23.05 -8.97
CA GLN A 38 -8.72 21.61 -8.86
C GLN A 38 -7.52 21.17 -9.70
N SER A 39 -7.39 21.69 -10.95
CA SER A 39 -6.24 21.42 -11.80
C SER A 39 -4.92 21.92 -11.19
N VAL A 40 -4.92 23.15 -10.62
CA VAL A 40 -3.76 23.72 -9.91
C VAL A 40 -3.36 22.82 -8.73
N GLN A 41 -4.31 22.41 -7.89
CA GLN A 41 -4.05 21.53 -6.74
C GLN A 41 -3.44 20.19 -7.17
N LYS A 42 -3.98 19.58 -8.23
CA LYS A 42 -3.46 18.32 -8.78
C LYS A 42 -2.05 18.48 -9.35
N LEU A 43 -1.78 19.55 -10.07
CA LEU A 43 -0.44 19.84 -10.61
C LEU A 43 0.59 20.00 -9.48
N LEU A 44 0.28 20.77 -8.44
CA LEU A 44 1.14 20.95 -7.28
C LEU A 44 1.38 19.63 -6.52
N ALA A 45 0.33 18.82 -6.35
CA ALA A 45 0.44 17.50 -5.72
C ALA A 45 1.35 16.53 -6.50
N HIS A 46 1.49 16.71 -7.82
CA HIS A 46 2.41 15.95 -8.68
C HIS A 46 3.78 16.59 -8.88
N GLY A 47 4.12 17.60 -8.08
CA GLY A 47 5.47 18.19 -8.03
C GLY A 47 5.73 19.22 -9.14
N ILE A 48 4.69 19.81 -9.75
CA ILE A 48 4.82 20.98 -10.61
C ILE A 48 5.10 22.21 -9.75
N GLU A 49 6.16 22.93 -10.07
CA GLU A 49 6.65 24.06 -9.27
C GLU A 49 6.30 25.43 -9.89
N LYS A 50 5.99 25.46 -11.19
CA LYS A 50 5.65 26.68 -11.95
C LYS A 50 4.43 26.43 -12.84
N ILE A 51 3.38 27.23 -12.67
CA ILE A 51 2.13 27.12 -13.43
C ILE A 51 1.89 28.47 -14.14
N ILE A 52 1.91 28.46 -15.47
CA ILE A 52 1.65 29.64 -16.29
C ILE A 52 0.19 29.55 -16.75
N ILE A 53 -0.63 30.56 -16.43
CA ILE A 53 -2.02 30.60 -16.89
C ILE A 53 -2.16 31.69 -17.95
N GLY A 54 -2.41 31.27 -19.18
CA GLY A 54 -2.74 32.19 -20.28
C GLY A 54 -4.21 32.60 -20.18
N THR A 55 -4.47 33.86 -19.89
CA THR A 55 -5.81 34.39 -19.62
C THR A 55 -6.36 35.24 -20.76
N GLY A 56 -7.66 35.55 -20.71
CA GLY A 56 -8.35 36.44 -21.65
C GLY A 56 -9.58 37.07 -20.98
N HIS A 57 -10.73 36.44 -21.18
CA HIS A 57 -11.99 36.88 -20.58
C HIS A 57 -11.95 36.80 -19.03
N CYS A 58 -12.33 37.88 -18.33
CA CYS A 58 -12.35 37.97 -16.87
C CYS A 58 -11.02 37.54 -16.21
N SER A 59 -9.88 38.05 -16.72
CA SER A 59 -8.52 37.69 -16.23
C SER A 59 -8.32 37.92 -14.72
N GLU A 60 -9.03 38.87 -14.13
CA GLU A 60 -8.97 39.23 -12.71
C GLU A 60 -9.28 38.06 -11.75
N TYR A 61 -10.01 37.07 -12.21
CA TYR A 61 -10.25 35.84 -11.45
C TYR A 61 -8.98 35.02 -11.28
N TYR A 62 -8.20 34.89 -12.36
CA TYR A 62 -6.92 34.16 -12.34
C TYR A 62 -5.84 34.92 -11.57
N ASP A 63 -5.87 36.27 -11.59
CA ASP A 63 -4.95 37.09 -10.80
C ASP A 63 -5.23 36.93 -9.28
N ARG A 64 -6.49 36.72 -8.89
CA ARG A 64 -6.84 36.37 -7.50
C ARG A 64 -6.35 34.96 -7.14
N LEU A 65 -6.47 34.01 -8.04
CA LEU A 65 -5.97 32.66 -7.83
C LEU A 65 -4.45 32.65 -7.66
N ALA A 66 -3.71 33.44 -8.44
CA ALA A 66 -2.26 33.60 -8.33
C ALA A 66 -1.83 34.15 -6.96
N LYS A 67 -2.64 35.01 -6.31
CA LYS A 67 -2.37 35.46 -4.94
C LYS A 67 -2.50 34.35 -3.90
N LYS A 68 -3.36 33.35 -4.17
CA LYS A 68 -3.55 32.19 -3.29
C LYS A 68 -2.45 31.13 -3.48
N TYR A 69 -1.96 30.98 -4.71
CA TYR A 69 -0.96 29.97 -5.07
C TYR A 69 0.28 30.63 -5.69
N PRO A 70 1.37 30.82 -4.92
CA PRO A 70 2.59 31.52 -5.40
C PRO A 70 3.27 30.88 -6.62
N ALA A 71 2.97 29.61 -6.92
CA ALA A 71 3.48 28.92 -8.10
C ALA A 71 2.84 29.40 -9.42
N ILE A 72 1.76 30.21 -9.37
CA ILE A 72 1.02 30.67 -10.54
C ILE A 72 1.58 32.00 -11.04
N ILE A 73 1.79 32.06 -12.35
CA ILE A 73 2.09 33.28 -13.10
C ILE A 73 0.99 33.45 -14.14
N THR A 74 0.27 34.58 -14.12
CA THR A 74 -0.75 34.90 -15.14
C THR A 74 -0.14 35.72 -16.26
N VAL A 75 -0.57 35.47 -17.50
CA VAL A 75 -0.25 36.29 -18.68
C VAL A 75 -1.49 36.44 -19.53
N LYS A 76 -1.86 37.70 -19.83
CA LYS A 76 -3.07 37.99 -20.59
C LYS A 76 -2.82 38.04 -22.09
N ASN A 77 -3.65 37.35 -22.85
CA ASN A 77 -3.76 37.50 -24.27
C ASN A 77 -4.74 38.67 -24.56
N GLU A 78 -4.25 39.86 -24.86
CA GLU A 78 -5.11 41.01 -25.11
C GLU A 78 -5.99 40.85 -26.36
N ASN A 79 -5.59 39.97 -27.29
CA ASN A 79 -6.33 39.71 -28.51
C ASN A 79 -7.18 38.42 -28.45
N TYR A 80 -7.52 37.92 -27.26
CA TYR A 80 -8.23 36.67 -27.05
C TYR A 80 -9.54 36.51 -27.83
N VAL A 81 -10.24 37.62 -28.15
CA VAL A 81 -11.48 37.61 -28.95
C VAL A 81 -11.20 37.25 -30.43
N ALA A 82 -10.05 37.69 -30.93
CA ALA A 82 -9.68 37.55 -32.33
C ALA A 82 -8.79 36.32 -32.61
N THR A 83 -8.23 35.72 -31.58
CA THR A 83 -7.30 34.57 -31.69
C THR A 83 -7.91 33.29 -31.09
N GLY A 84 -7.41 32.11 -31.51
CA GLY A 84 -7.73 30.81 -30.91
C GLY A 84 -6.83 30.48 -29.70
N SER A 85 -6.89 29.26 -29.23
CA SER A 85 -6.08 28.74 -28.11
C SER A 85 -4.58 28.85 -28.38
N MET A 86 -4.15 28.73 -29.65
CA MET A 86 -2.76 28.93 -30.04
C MET A 86 -2.26 30.35 -29.76
N GLY A 87 -3.08 31.39 -29.97
CA GLY A 87 -2.71 32.77 -29.65
C GLY A 87 -2.52 32.98 -28.13
N THR A 88 -3.28 32.26 -27.31
CA THR A 88 -3.08 32.25 -25.85
C THR A 88 -1.82 31.49 -25.46
N LEU A 89 -1.48 30.39 -26.16
CA LEU A 89 -0.24 29.66 -25.93
C LEU A 89 0.99 30.49 -26.34
N GLU A 90 0.90 31.27 -27.39
CA GLU A 90 2.00 32.16 -27.86
C GLU A 90 2.38 33.22 -26.78
N VAL A 91 1.43 33.82 -26.09
CA VAL A 91 1.75 34.76 -25.00
C VAL A 91 2.34 34.08 -23.77
N CYS A 92 2.08 32.79 -23.58
CA CYS A 92 2.70 31.99 -22.53
C CYS A 92 4.14 31.56 -22.86
N ALA A 93 4.48 31.41 -24.14
CA ALA A 93 5.73 30.83 -24.61
C ALA A 93 7.01 31.47 -24.06
N PRO A 94 7.11 32.80 -23.86
CA PRO A 94 8.28 33.44 -23.25
C PRO A 94 8.52 33.03 -21.78
N LEU A 95 7.49 32.59 -21.08
CA LEU A 95 7.53 32.17 -19.67
C LEU A 95 7.75 30.66 -19.52
N ALA A 96 7.39 29.88 -20.56
CA ALA A 96 7.60 28.43 -20.60
C ALA A 96 9.03 28.14 -21.09
N ASP A 97 9.98 28.07 -20.17
CA ASP A 97 11.43 27.98 -20.41
C ASP A 97 11.97 26.54 -20.35
N GLU A 98 11.17 25.58 -19.89
CA GLU A 98 11.49 24.15 -19.86
C GLU A 98 10.39 23.31 -20.52
N ASP A 99 10.56 21.98 -20.57
CA ASP A 99 9.51 21.02 -20.95
C ASP A 99 8.35 21.12 -19.96
N PHE A 100 7.11 21.04 -20.43
CA PHE A 100 5.93 21.36 -19.62
C PHE A 100 4.71 20.48 -19.94
N LEU A 101 3.71 20.52 -19.04
CA LEU A 101 2.37 20.04 -19.30
C LEU A 101 1.50 21.18 -19.82
N LEU A 102 0.80 20.97 -20.94
CA LEU A 102 -0.24 21.86 -21.47
C LEU A 102 -1.60 21.33 -21.08
N LEU A 103 -2.47 22.19 -20.49
CA LEU A 103 -3.83 21.84 -20.09
C LEU A 103 -4.82 22.91 -20.54
N GLU A 104 -6.05 22.47 -20.78
CA GLU A 104 -7.21 23.36 -20.92
C GLU A 104 -7.81 23.67 -19.54
N SER A 105 -8.41 24.87 -19.36
CA SER A 105 -8.84 25.37 -18.03
C SER A 105 -10.18 24.83 -17.55
N ASP A 106 -10.92 24.14 -18.38
CA ASP A 106 -12.30 23.71 -18.21
C ASP A 106 -12.47 22.19 -18.14
N LEU A 107 -11.37 21.51 -17.78
CA LEU A 107 -11.33 20.07 -17.62
C LEU A 107 -11.52 19.66 -16.16
N ILE A 108 -12.39 18.67 -15.94
CA ILE A 108 -12.33 17.82 -14.75
C ILE A 108 -11.79 16.45 -15.16
N TYR A 109 -10.86 15.93 -14.39
CA TYR A 109 -10.17 14.70 -14.75
C TYR A 109 -9.58 13.99 -13.54
N ASP A 110 -9.43 12.67 -13.65
CA ASP A 110 -8.72 11.84 -12.70
C ASP A 110 -7.20 12.13 -12.76
N SER A 111 -6.57 12.33 -11.61
CA SER A 111 -5.13 12.61 -11.50
C SER A 111 -4.21 11.52 -12.09
N ALA A 112 -4.71 10.31 -12.33
CA ALA A 112 -3.99 9.25 -13.04
C ALA A 112 -3.47 9.68 -14.43
N GLY A 113 -4.18 10.61 -15.10
CA GLY A 113 -3.72 11.17 -16.36
C GLY A 113 -2.42 11.95 -16.23
N LEU A 114 -2.29 12.80 -15.20
CA LEU A 114 -1.06 13.55 -14.91
C LEU A 114 0.08 12.58 -14.55
N PHE A 115 -0.19 11.63 -13.64
CA PHE A 115 0.79 10.62 -13.26
C PHE A 115 1.34 9.88 -14.48
N THR A 116 0.46 9.47 -15.40
CA THR A 116 0.84 8.77 -16.63
C THR A 116 1.76 9.61 -17.52
N LEU A 117 1.42 10.89 -17.77
CA LEU A 117 2.23 11.76 -18.62
C LEU A 117 3.57 12.12 -18.00
N ILE A 118 3.61 12.40 -16.70
CA ILE A 118 4.83 12.82 -16.00
C ILE A 118 5.85 11.68 -15.97
N ASN A 119 5.42 10.45 -15.75
CA ASN A 119 6.31 9.28 -15.63
C ASN A 119 6.62 8.58 -16.96
N ASP A 120 6.01 8.97 -18.06
CA ASP A 120 6.34 8.42 -19.39
C ASP A 120 7.67 9.02 -19.90
N GLU A 121 8.55 8.21 -20.45
CA GLU A 121 9.87 8.64 -20.93
C GLU A 121 9.82 9.47 -22.22
N ARG A 122 8.72 9.36 -22.98
CA ARG A 122 8.54 10.09 -24.25
C ARG A 122 8.41 11.60 -24.00
N LYS A 123 9.05 12.38 -24.84
CA LYS A 123 9.20 13.84 -24.68
C LYS A 123 7.93 14.61 -25.02
N ASN A 124 7.29 14.28 -26.17
CA ASN A 124 6.03 14.87 -26.61
C ASN A 124 4.95 13.80 -26.55
N LEU A 125 3.90 14.01 -25.77
CA LEU A 125 2.93 12.97 -25.45
C LEU A 125 1.55 13.55 -25.22
N ILE A 126 0.57 13.17 -26.03
CA ILE A 126 -0.84 13.51 -25.90
C ILE A 126 -1.53 12.46 -25.02
N LEU A 127 -2.34 12.91 -24.06
CA LEU A 127 -3.25 12.03 -23.36
C LEU A 127 -4.53 11.84 -24.18
N ALA A 128 -4.87 10.59 -24.47
CA ALA A 128 -6.11 10.20 -25.11
C ALA A 128 -6.96 9.31 -24.18
N SER A 129 -8.27 9.35 -24.39
CA SER A 129 -9.22 8.43 -23.76
C SER A 129 -9.87 7.49 -24.78
N GLY A 130 -10.61 6.50 -24.27
CA GLY A 130 -11.64 5.81 -25.04
C GLY A 130 -12.83 6.71 -25.34
N ALA A 131 -13.88 6.16 -25.95
CA ALA A 131 -15.06 6.91 -26.38
C ALA A 131 -15.88 7.45 -25.20
N THR A 132 -16.05 8.77 -25.14
CA THR A 132 -16.82 9.47 -24.07
C THR A 132 -18.28 9.72 -24.45
N LYS A 133 -18.60 9.77 -25.75
CA LYS A 133 -19.91 10.12 -26.31
C LYS A 133 -20.41 11.49 -25.83
N SER A 134 -19.52 12.48 -25.77
CA SER A 134 -19.84 13.83 -25.29
C SER A 134 -20.59 14.68 -26.32
N GLY A 135 -20.37 14.38 -27.61
CA GLY A 135 -20.96 15.13 -28.73
C GLY A 135 -20.10 16.29 -29.24
N ASP A 136 -18.93 16.55 -28.63
CA ASP A 136 -17.97 17.60 -29.04
C ASP A 136 -16.51 17.06 -29.03
N GLU A 137 -16.38 15.77 -29.29
CA GLU A 137 -15.09 15.07 -29.22
C GLU A 137 -14.14 15.54 -30.32
N VAL A 138 -12.85 15.63 -29.95
CA VAL A 138 -11.74 15.74 -30.90
C VAL A 138 -11.09 14.36 -31.01
N TYR A 139 -11.21 13.75 -32.20
CA TYR A 139 -10.70 12.43 -32.49
C TYR A 139 -9.24 12.49 -32.93
N LEU A 140 -8.46 11.51 -32.48
CA LEU A 140 -7.05 11.34 -32.82
C LEU A 140 -6.84 10.13 -33.70
N GLU A 141 -6.01 10.27 -34.74
CA GLU A 141 -5.48 9.20 -35.57
C GLU A 141 -4.01 9.00 -35.24
N ALA A 142 -3.55 7.75 -35.19
CA ALA A 142 -2.16 7.40 -34.90
C ALA A 142 -1.59 6.42 -35.94
N ASP A 143 -0.28 6.46 -36.11
CA ASP A 143 0.47 5.46 -36.88
C ASP A 143 0.71 4.18 -36.05
N GLU A 144 1.40 3.20 -36.63
CA GLU A 144 1.76 1.92 -36.00
C GLU A 144 2.63 2.07 -34.73
N LYS A 145 3.28 3.23 -34.56
CA LYS A 145 4.09 3.57 -33.37
C LYS A 145 3.34 4.40 -32.34
N ASN A 146 2.03 4.54 -32.53
CA ASN A 146 1.16 5.41 -31.72
C ASN A 146 1.60 6.89 -31.74
N CYS A 147 2.11 7.37 -32.88
CA CYS A 147 2.39 8.79 -33.09
C CYS A 147 1.24 9.46 -33.87
N LEU A 148 0.95 10.72 -33.52
CA LEU A 148 -0.13 11.52 -34.09
C LEU A 148 0.03 11.67 -35.61
N THR A 149 -0.98 11.29 -36.40
CA THR A 149 -1.06 11.46 -37.86
C THR A 149 -2.26 12.26 -38.31
N GLY A 150 -3.29 12.35 -37.48
CA GLY A 150 -4.51 13.08 -37.78
C GLY A 150 -5.26 13.52 -36.50
N LEU A 151 -6.00 14.61 -36.63
CA LEU A 151 -6.83 15.18 -35.56
C LEU A 151 -8.02 15.87 -36.20
N SER A 152 -9.25 15.55 -35.75
CA SER A 152 -10.48 16.16 -36.29
C SER A 152 -11.67 15.98 -35.36
N LYS A 153 -12.58 16.99 -35.36
CA LYS A 153 -13.94 16.82 -34.79
C LYS A 153 -14.84 16.00 -35.70
N ASN A 154 -14.53 15.90 -37.00
CA ASN A 154 -15.27 15.06 -37.92
C ASN A 154 -14.63 13.67 -38.03
N LYS A 155 -15.35 12.63 -37.59
CA LYS A 155 -14.90 11.23 -37.68
C LYS A 155 -14.55 10.80 -39.08
N ASP A 156 -15.33 11.24 -40.07
CA ASP A 156 -15.16 10.84 -41.47
C ASP A 156 -13.90 11.41 -42.11
N ALA A 157 -13.28 12.40 -41.48
CA ALA A 157 -11.99 12.97 -41.94
C ALA A 157 -10.77 12.12 -41.57
N LEU A 158 -10.95 11.11 -40.70
CA LEU A 158 -9.88 10.24 -40.21
C LEU A 158 -10.10 8.80 -40.70
N LYS A 159 -8.99 8.10 -40.98
CA LYS A 159 -9.04 6.70 -41.46
C LYS A 159 -9.24 5.72 -40.34
N ASN A 160 -8.56 5.95 -39.20
CA ASN A 160 -8.65 5.13 -38.01
C ASN A 160 -8.69 6.01 -36.76
N ILE A 161 -9.74 5.89 -35.96
CA ILE A 161 -9.82 6.59 -34.69
C ILE A 161 -9.05 5.81 -33.63
N PHE A 162 -7.96 6.38 -33.14
CA PHE A 162 -7.15 5.82 -32.05
C PHE A 162 -7.78 6.10 -30.66
N GLY A 163 -8.28 7.31 -30.46
CA GLY A 163 -8.89 7.75 -29.20
C GLY A 163 -9.44 9.17 -29.29
N GLU A 164 -9.90 9.70 -28.16
CA GLU A 164 -10.39 11.07 -28.02
C GLU A 164 -9.35 11.91 -27.27
N LEU A 165 -9.12 13.15 -27.72
CA LEU A 165 -8.21 14.11 -27.06
C LEU A 165 -8.79 14.51 -25.69
N VAL A 166 -7.96 14.44 -24.66
CA VAL A 166 -8.35 14.83 -23.29
C VAL A 166 -8.09 16.32 -23.02
N GLY A 167 -7.24 16.99 -23.82
CA GLY A 167 -6.83 18.37 -23.52
C GLY A 167 -5.69 18.47 -22.51
N ILE A 168 -4.96 17.37 -22.27
CA ILE A 168 -3.74 17.33 -21.45
C ILE A 168 -2.60 16.75 -22.30
N THR A 169 -1.52 17.52 -22.48
CA THR A 169 -0.42 17.15 -23.35
C THR A 169 0.93 17.50 -22.71
N LYS A 170 1.89 16.62 -22.81
CA LYS A 170 3.29 16.87 -22.42
C LYS A 170 4.07 17.33 -23.65
N LEU A 171 4.75 18.47 -23.56
CA LEU A 171 5.48 19.08 -24.66
C LEU A 171 6.88 19.50 -24.26
N THR A 172 7.81 19.39 -25.21
CA THR A 172 9.13 20.04 -25.06
C THR A 172 9.06 21.52 -25.42
N LYS A 173 9.98 22.30 -24.83
CA LYS A 173 10.18 23.71 -25.21
C LYS A 173 10.44 23.84 -26.73
N SER A 174 11.24 22.94 -27.32
CA SER A 174 11.51 22.93 -28.75
C SER A 174 10.26 22.70 -29.60
N THR A 175 9.31 21.88 -29.14
CA THR A 175 8.02 21.69 -29.81
C THR A 175 7.17 22.94 -29.75
N LEU A 176 7.10 23.60 -28.60
CA LEU A 176 6.41 24.87 -28.43
C LEU A 176 6.97 25.95 -29.37
N ASP A 177 8.30 26.06 -29.48
CA ASP A 177 8.94 27.06 -30.37
C ASP A 177 8.58 26.84 -31.83
N LYS A 178 8.49 25.58 -32.29
CA LYS A 178 8.03 25.24 -33.64
C LYS A 178 6.54 25.54 -33.84
N MET A 179 5.70 25.25 -32.87
CA MET A 179 4.26 25.59 -32.89
C MET A 179 4.08 27.10 -33.03
N CYS A 180 4.79 27.89 -32.23
CA CYS A 180 4.78 29.36 -32.30
C CYS A 180 5.31 29.89 -33.65
N ALA A 181 6.36 29.28 -34.21
CA ALA A 181 6.88 29.68 -35.53
C ALA A 181 5.86 29.39 -36.65
N PHE A 182 5.18 28.24 -36.59
CA PHE A 182 4.12 27.90 -37.53
C PHE A 182 2.94 28.87 -37.42
N ALA A 183 2.46 29.14 -36.20
CA ALA A 183 1.35 30.04 -35.94
C ALA A 183 1.66 31.47 -36.45
N LYS A 184 2.84 32.00 -36.18
CA LYS A 184 3.29 33.32 -36.65
C LYS A 184 3.27 33.42 -38.18
N ALA A 185 3.66 32.36 -38.89
CA ALA A 185 3.63 32.33 -40.35
C ALA A 185 2.21 32.31 -40.95
N HIS A 186 1.20 31.93 -40.16
CA HIS A 186 -0.19 31.75 -40.60
C HIS A 186 -1.19 32.65 -39.88
N HIS A 187 -0.75 33.67 -39.14
CA HIS A 187 -1.66 34.56 -38.39
C HIS A 187 -2.72 35.24 -39.29
N THR A 188 -2.35 35.55 -40.51
CA THR A 188 -3.27 36.22 -41.47
C THR A 188 -4.33 35.25 -42.01
N ASP A 189 -3.92 34.02 -42.30
CA ASP A 189 -4.78 33.04 -42.97
C ASP A 189 -5.62 32.24 -41.96
N LEU A 190 -5.09 32.03 -40.75
CA LEU A 190 -5.72 31.25 -39.66
C LEU A 190 -5.68 32.01 -38.34
N PRO A 191 -6.37 33.18 -38.23
CA PRO A 191 -6.30 34.03 -37.02
C PRO A 191 -6.85 33.31 -35.75
N LYS A 192 -7.80 32.43 -35.91
CA LYS A 192 -8.39 31.62 -34.82
C LYS A 192 -7.84 30.21 -34.76
N MET A 193 -6.52 30.05 -34.93
CA MET A 193 -5.86 28.75 -34.85
C MET A 193 -5.94 28.18 -33.43
N GLU A 194 -6.44 26.96 -33.29
CA GLU A 194 -6.35 26.21 -32.06
C GLU A 194 -4.96 25.53 -31.96
N TYR A 195 -4.50 25.30 -30.70
CA TYR A 195 -3.14 24.77 -30.46
C TYR A 195 -2.94 23.37 -31.09
N GLU A 196 -3.99 22.58 -31.17
CA GLU A 196 -3.98 21.23 -31.75
C GLU A 196 -3.65 21.25 -33.23
N HIS A 197 -4.09 22.29 -33.98
CA HIS A 197 -3.73 22.44 -35.39
C HIS A 197 -2.22 22.68 -35.57
N ALA A 198 -1.65 23.56 -34.73
CA ALA A 198 -0.20 23.82 -34.77
C ALA A 198 0.58 22.58 -34.33
N LEU A 199 0.07 21.82 -33.34
CA LEU A 199 0.67 20.58 -32.88
C LEU A 199 0.66 19.49 -33.96
N LEU A 200 -0.46 19.33 -34.70
CA LEU A 200 -0.58 18.38 -35.82
C LEU A 200 0.42 18.71 -36.94
N GLU A 201 0.60 19.99 -37.26
CA GLU A 201 1.59 20.39 -38.29
C GLU A 201 3.03 20.09 -37.84
N VAL A 202 3.35 20.36 -36.59
CA VAL A 202 4.67 20.03 -36.02
C VAL A 202 4.87 18.51 -35.94
N ALA A 203 3.84 17.73 -35.71
CA ALA A 203 3.90 16.27 -35.65
C ALA A 203 4.37 15.64 -36.98
N LYS A 204 4.18 16.33 -38.13
CA LYS A 204 4.68 15.88 -39.45
C LYS A 204 6.22 15.81 -39.52
N THR A 205 6.92 16.57 -38.70
CA THR A 205 8.38 16.67 -38.69
C THR A 205 9.03 16.24 -37.38
N MET A 206 8.26 16.12 -36.29
CA MET A 206 8.73 15.75 -34.96
C MET A 206 7.72 14.79 -34.34
N PRO A 207 8.12 13.58 -33.92
CA PRO A 207 7.18 12.62 -33.34
C PRO A 207 6.47 13.18 -32.11
N VAL A 208 5.13 13.15 -32.12
CA VAL A 208 4.27 13.43 -30.99
C VAL A 208 3.51 12.13 -30.72
N ALA A 209 3.85 11.44 -29.65
CA ALA A 209 3.23 10.17 -29.31
C ALA A 209 1.86 10.37 -28.67
N ILE A 210 1.02 9.35 -28.70
CA ILE A 210 -0.27 9.32 -28.00
C ILE A 210 -0.23 8.22 -26.94
N LYS A 211 -0.68 8.54 -25.74
CA LYS A 211 -0.91 7.59 -24.66
C LYS A 211 -2.41 7.52 -24.40
N LYS A 212 -3.03 6.40 -24.74
CA LYS A 212 -4.45 6.16 -24.49
C LYS A 212 -4.65 5.47 -23.15
N ILE A 213 -5.58 6.00 -22.36
CA ILE A 213 -6.17 5.33 -21.18
C ILE A 213 -7.63 5.03 -21.53
N GLU A 214 -7.95 3.76 -21.81
CA GLU A 214 -9.24 3.34 -22.39
C GLU A 214 -10.45 3.78 -21.54
N TYR A 215 -10.36 3.66 -20.23
CA TYR A 215 -11.44 4.00 -19.28
C TYR A 215 -11.09 5.22 -18.45
N PHE A 216 -10.46 6.22 -19.05
CA PHE A 216 -10.08 7.45 -18.35
C PHE A 216 -11.32 8.25 -17.94
N VAL A 217 -11.38 8.64 -16.68
CA VAL A 217 -12.50 9.41 -16.13
C VAL A 217 -12.18 10.90 -16.22
N TRP A 218 -12.87 11.58 -17.11
CA TRP A 218 -12.67 13.00 -17.37
C TRP A 218 -13.86 13.61 -18.11
N ARG A 219 -13.96 14.94 -18.14
CA ARG A 219 -14.91 15.69 -18.95
C ARG A 219 -14.44 17.13 -19.17
N GLU A 220 -14.58 17.62 -20.41
CA GLU A 220 -14.57 19.05 -20.72
C GLU A 220 -15.95 19.65 -20.50
N ILE A 221 -16.01 20.86 -19.94
CA ILE A 221 -17.28 21.53 -19.58
C ILE A 221 -17.60 22.61 -20.62
N ASP A 222 -18.30 22.29 -21.69
CA ASP A 222 -18.61 23.19 -22.78
C ASP A 222 -20.01 23.80 -22.73
N ASN A 223 -20.95 23.10 -22.15
CA ASN A 223 -22.36 23.47 -22.09
C ASN A 223 -23.01 23.01 -20.77
N GLU A 224 -24.30 23.29 -20.61
CA GLU A 224 -25.03 22.94 -19.38
C GLU A 224 -25.16 21.42 -19.17
N ASP A 225 -25.35 20.66 -20.25
CA ASP A 225 -25.46 19.18 -20.17
C ASP A 225 -24.13 18.57 -19.72
N HIS A 226 -22.99 19.10 -20.23
CA HIS A 226 -21.67 18.69 -19.78
C HIS A 226 -21.44 18.99 -18.29
N LEU A 227 -21.88 20.16 -17.83
CA LEU A 227 -21.78 20.53 -16.41
C LEU A 227 -22.63 19.62 -15.53
N GLU A 228 -23.88 19.33 -15.94
CA GLU A 228 -24.76 18.44 -15.19
C GLU A 228 -24.20 17.02 -15.12
N MET A 229 -23.71 16.49 -16.24
CA MET A 229 -23.05 15.18 -16.30
C MET A 229 -21.78 15.14 -15.43
N ALA A 230 -21.00 16.23 -15.48
CA ALA A 230 -19.79 16.36 -14.66
C ALA A 230 -20.11 16.29 -13.17
N VAL A 231 -21.11 17.04 -12.70
CA VAL A 231 -21.51 17.09 -11.28
C VAL A 231 -22.11 15.76 -10.82
N LYS A 232 -23.00 15.15 -11.62
CA LYS A 232 -23.76 13.97 -11.19
C LYS A 232 -22.99 12.66 -11.32
N ASN A 233 -22.13 12.53 -12.32
CA ASN A 233 -21.54 11.24 -12.69
C ASN A 233 -20.00 11.25 -12.66
N ILE A 234 -19.37 12.25 -13.32
CA ILE A 234 -17.92 12.20 -13.54
C ILE A 234 -17.15 12.57 -12.27
N TYR A 235 -17.51 13.67 -11.63
CA TYR A 235 -16.81 14.15 -10.43
C TYR A 235 -16.90 13.16 -9.24
N PRO A 236 -18.08 12.58 -8.91
CA PRO A 236 -18.14 11.53 -7.89
C PRO A 236 -17.21 10.35 -8.18
N HIS A 237 -17.13 9.92 -9.45
CA HIS A 237 -16.25 8.83 -9.85
C HIS A 237 -14.76 9.21 -9.77
N ILE A 238 -14.39 10.47 -10.13
CA ILE A 238 -13.03 10.98 -9.91
C ILE A 238 -12.69 10.96 -8.42
N VAL A 239 -13.58 11.47 -7.56
CA VAL A 239 -13.36 11.51 -6.11
C VAL A 239 -13.18 10.10 -5.54
N GLU A 240 -14.03 9.15 -5.93
CA GLU A 240 -13.90 7.75 -5.53
C GLU A 240 -12.56 7.15 -5.95
N ASN A 241 -12.17 7.32 -7.22
CA ASN A 241 -10.88 6.83 -7.73
C ASN A 241 -9.68 7.45 -6.99
N GLU A 242 -9.71 8.75 -6.74
CA GLU A 242 -8.63 9.45 -6.04
C GLU A 242 -8.57 9.07 -4.56
N GLN A 243 -9.71 8.83 -3.90
CA GLN A 243 -9.77 8.33 -2.54
C GLN A 243 -9.19 6.91 -2.43
N LEU A 244 -9.50 6.02 -3.38
CA LEU A 244 -8.93 4.68 -3.43
C LEU A 244 -7.42 4.66 -3.63
N ARG A 245 -6.86 5.68 -4.32
CA ARG A 245 -5.41 5.84 -4.53
C ARG A 245 -4.72 6.66 -3.46
N ALA A 246 -5.47 7.36 -2.61
CA ALA A 246 -4.88 8.15 -1.54
C ALA A 246 -4.31 7.23 -0.46
N VAL A 247 -2.99 7.23 -0.33
CA VAL A 247 -2.32 6.56 0.79
C VAL A 247 -2.51 7.44 2.03
N ARG A 248 -3.63 7.22 2.75
CA ARG A 248 -3.84 7.87 4.04
C ARG A 248 -3.02 7.17 5.12
N ARG A 249 -2.49 7.95 6.06
CA ARG A 249 -1.87 7.39 7.25
C ARG A 249 -2.96 6.94 8.21
N GLU A 250 -3.15 5.62 8.30
CA GLU A 250 -3.96 4.97 9.33
C GLU A 250 -3.04 4.17 10.24
N VAL A 251 -3.12 4.38 11.54
CA VAL A 251 -2.30 3.69 12.52
C VAL A 251 -3.07 2.48 13.04
N LEU A 252 -2.67 1.30 12.58
CA LEU A 252 -3.29 0.05 12.95
C LEU A 252 -2.74 -0.44 14.29
N LEU A 253 -3.42 -0.12 15.37
CA LEU A 253 -3.12 -0.63 16.72
C LEU A 253 -3.75 -2.00 16.98
N ASN A 254 -3.92 -2.78 15.91
CA ASN A 254 -4.43 -4.15 15.92
C ASN A 254 -3.27 -5.17 15.86
N PRO A 255 -3.49 -6.44 16.22
CA PRO A 255 -2.44 -7.45 16.22
C PRO A 255 -2.00 -7.93 14.82
N GLY A 256 -2.46 -7.30 13.76
CA GLY A 256 -2.11 -7.57 12.35
C GLY A 256 -3.32 -7.68 11.43
N PRO A 257 -3.17 -7.21 10.18
CA PRO A 257 -1.91 -6.76 9.55
C PRO A 257 -1.31 -5.54 10.25
N ALA A 258 0.02 -5.40 10.18
CA ALA A 258 0.76 -4.29 10.76
C ALA A 258 0.67 -3.02 9.89
N THR A 259 0.81 -1.85 10.51
CA THR A 259 1.02 -0.59 9.77
C THR A 259 2.32 -0.69 8.97
N THR A 260 2.28 -0.31 7.69
CA THR A 260 3.41 -0.34 6.77
C THR A 260 3.82 1.07 6.33
N THR A 261 5.08 1.22 5.91
CA THR A 261 5.56 2.44 5.26
C THR A 261 4.92 2.61 3.88
N ASP A 262 4.95 3.83 3.35
CA ASP A 262 4.46 4.09 2.00
C ASP A 262 5.34 3.43 0.94
N SER A 263 6.65 3.33 1.17
CA SER A 263 7.58 2.62 0.29
C SER A 263 7.21 1.14 0.12
N VAL A 264 6.78 0.45 1.17
CA VAL A 264 6.26 -0.93 1.09
C VAL A 264 4.96 -1.00 0.30
N LYS A 265 4.04 -0.04 0.49
CA LYS A 265 2.78 0.04 -0.27
C LYS A 265 3.05 0.27 -1.76
N TYR A 266 3.90 1.24 -2.09
CA TYR A 266 4.26 1.56 -3.48
C TYR A 266 5.06 0.45 -4.18
N ALA A 267 5.81 -0.36 -3.45
CA ALA A 267 6.54 -1.49 -4.03
C ALA A 267 5.63 -2.54 -4.67
N GLN A 268 4.33 -2.53 -4.39
CA GLN A 268 3.34 -3.36 -5.08
C GLN A 268 3.02 -2.86 -6.50
N VAL A 269 3.29 -1.60 -6.80
CA VAL A 269 3.10 -1.02 -8.13
C VAL A 269 4.31 -1.39 -8.99
N SER A 270 4.34 -2.64 -9.41
CA SER A 270 5.37 -3.20 -10.30
C SER A 270 4.79 -3.50 -11.68
N ALA A 271 5.67 -3.66 -12.69
CA ALA A 271 5.25 -4.19 -13.98
C ALA A 271 4.65 -5.60 -13.83
N ASP A 272 3.88 -6.04 -14.83
CA ASP A 272 3.46 -7.43 -14.92
C ASP A 272 4.69 -8.32 -15.13
N ILE A 273 4.93 -9.22 -14.18
CA ILE A 273 6.12 -10.08 -14.16
C ILE A 273 5.67 -11.54 -14.13
N CYS A 274 6.16 -12.31 -15.08
CA CYS A 274 5.94 -13.74 -15.08
C CYS A 274 6.76 -14.42 -13.95
N PRO A 275 6.13 -15.15 -13.01
CA PRO A 275 6.85 -15.79 -11.90
C PRO A 275 7.74 -16.97 -12.33
N ARG A 276 7.76 -17.28 -13.63
CA ARG A 276 8.65 -18.31 -14.22
C ARG A 276 9.95 -17.74 -14.79
N GLU A 277 10.06 -16.39 -14.82
CA GLU A 277 11.27 -15.73 -15.28
C GLU A 277 12.39 -15.78 -14.23
N LYS A 278 13.65 -15.82 -14.73
CA LYS A 278 14.84 -15.84 -13.88
C LYS A 278 14.89 -14.71 -12.87
N VAL A 279 14.52 -13.49 -13.29
CA VAL A 279 14.50 -12.29 -12.44
C VAL A 279 13.62 -12.49 -11.21
N PHE A 280 12.46 -13.13 -11.37
CA PHE A 280 11.60 -13.43 -10.22
C PHE A 280 12.15 -14.57 -9.36
N GLY A 281 12.76 -15.59 -9.98
CA GLY A 281 13.45 -16.66 -9.25
C GLY A 281 14.60 -16.11 -8.39
N ASP A 282 15.40 -15.19 -8.92
CA ASP A 282 16.48 -14.52 -8.20
C ASP A 282 15.94 -13.69 -7.01
N LEU A 283 14.81 -12.99 -7.19
CA LEU A 283 14.11 -12.28 -6.10
C LEU A 283 13.68 -13.26 -5.00
N MET A 284 13.08 -14.38 -5.37
CA MET A 284 12.61 -15.40 -4.42
C MET A 284 13.79 -16.00 -3.63
N GLN A 285 14.90 -16.30 -4.30
CA GLN A 285 16.10 -16.82 -3.64
C GLN A 285 16.66 -15.79 -2.65
N TRP A 286 16.78 -14.54 -3.08
CA TRP A 286 17.23 -13.46 -2.21
C TRP A 286 16.33 -13.30 -0.97
N LEU A 287 15.00 -13.35 -1.14
CA LEU A 287 14.07 -13.32 -0.03
C LEU A 287 14.27 -14.50 0.94
N CYS A 288 14.41 -15.73 0.42
CA CYS A 288 14.67 -16.90 1.25
C CYS A 288 15.95 -16.74 2.08
N ASP A 289 17.00 -16.20 1.47
CA ASP A 289 18.29 -16.02 2.14
C ASP A 289 18.24 -14.93 3.20
N GLU A 290 17.60 -13.80 2.92
CA GLU A 290 17.51 -12.69 3.87
C GLU A 290 16.56 -12.97 5.04
N LEU A 291 15.41 -13.61 4.79
CA LEU A 291 14.42 -13.89 5.85
C LEU A 291 15.02 -14.78 6.96
N LYS A 292 15.81 -15.80 6.61
CA LYS A 292 16.41 -16.65 7.65
C LYS A 292 17.43 -15.90 8.52
N LEU A 293 18.14 -14.91 7.96
CA LEU A 293 19.16 -14.17 8.70
C LEU A 293 18.59 -13.39 9.89
N PHE A 294 17.35 -12.91 9.82
CA PHE A 294 16.70 -12.22 10.93
C PHE A 294 16.35 -13.13 12.12
N ALA A 295 16.40 -14.45 11.92
CA ALA A 295 16.09 -15.45 12.94
C ALA A 295 17.32 -16.22 13.43
N LEU A 296 18.50 -15.92 12.92
CA LEU A 296 19.75 -16.63 13.26
C LEU A 296 20.68 -15.77 14.11
N GLY A 297 21.25 -16.35 15.14
CA GLY A 297 22.30 -15.72 15.94
C GLY A 297 23.63 -15.58 15.16
N SER A 298 24.47 -14.64 15.57
CA SER A 298 25.73 -14.30 14.89
C SER A 298 26.72 -15.49 14.75
N GLY A 299 26.58 -16.50 15.58
CA GLY A 299 27.42 -17.73 15.54
C GLY A 299 26.79 -18.89 14.74
N THR A 300 25.61 -18.73 14.17
CA THR A 300 24.92 -19.77 13.42
C THR A 300 25.28 -19.71 11.95
N ASN A 301 25.71 -20.85 11.37
CA ASN A 301 25.95 -20.95 9.93
C ASN A 301 24.59 -20.89 9.18
N PRO A 302 24.34 -19.89 8.32
CA PRO A 302 23.08 -19.77 7.59
C PRO A 302 22.77 -20.96 6.66
N ALA A 303 23.79 -21.71 6.24
CA ALA A 303 23.61 -22.90 5.40
C ALA A 303 22.95 -24.09 6.14
N GLU A 304 22.86 -24.01 7.48
CA GLU A 304 22.15 -25.01 8.28
C GLU A 304 20.62 -24.81 8.27
N TYR A 305 20.14 -23.69 7.71
CA TYR A 305 18.73 -23.34 7.67
C TYR A 305 18.25 -22.98 6.26
N GLU A 306 17.01 -23.32 5.98
CA GLU A 306 16.32 -22.99 4.72
C GLU A 306 15.01 -22.25 5.00
N THR A 307 14.66 -21.30 4.13
CA THR A 307 13.34 -20.64 4.15
C THR A 307 12.48 -21.18 3.02
N VAL A 308 11.27 -21.58 3.33
CA VAL A 308 10.30 -22.09 2.34
C VAL A 308 9.08 -21.19 2.36
N MET A 309 8.79 -20.52 1.24
CA MET A 309 7.69 -19.54 1.12
C MET A 309 6.47 -20.13 0.40
N PHE A 310 5.29 -19.65 0.81
CA PHE A 310 3.99 -20.01 0.26
C PHE A 310 3.12 -18.77 0.06
N GLY A 311 2.27 -18.77 -0.95
CA GLY A 311 1.18 -17.79 -1.09
C GLY A 311 0.06 -18.14 -0.13
N CYS A 312 0.20 -17.77 1.15
CA CYS A 312 -0.80 -18.06 2.19
C CYS A 312 -0.71 -17.06 3.36
N SER A 313 -1.62 -17.20 4.34
CA SER A 313 -1.56 -16.47 5.61
C SER A 313 -0.59 -17.12 6.60
N GLY A 314 -0.34 -16.48 7.77
CA GLY A 314 0.39 -17.09 8.88
C GLY A 314 -0.21 -18.43 9.33
N THR A 315 -1.54 -18.52 9.40
CA THR A 315 -2.23 -19.79 9.69
C THR A 315 -1.91 -20.88 8.64
N GLY A 316 -1.77 -20.47 7.36
CA GLY A 316 -1.31 -21.40 6.31
C GLY A 316 0.11 -21.91 6.57
N ALA A 317 1.02 -21.06 7.06
CA ALA A 317 2.37 -21.48 7.44
C ALA A 317 2.38 -22.42 8.65
N ASP A 318 1.52 -22.21 9.64
CA ASP A 318 1.32 -23.18 10.75
C ASP A 318 0.80 -24.52 10.22
N GLU A 319 -0.15 -24.48 9.30
CA GLU A 319 -0.71 -25.69 8.68
C GLU A 319 0.36 -26.43 7.86
N VAL A 320 1.23 -25.72 7.13
CA VAL A 320 2.42 -26.30 6.45
C VAL A 320 3.28 -27.09 7.43
N MET A 321 3.66 -26.46 8.57
CA MET A 321 4.52 -27.13 9.55
C MET A 321 3.86 -28.35 10.19
N VAL A 322 2.66 -28.16 10.77
CA VAL A 322 1.98 -29.21 11.51
C VAL A 322 1.67 -30.40 10.61
N SER A 323 1.21 -30.16 9.37
CA SER A 323 0.84 -31.24 8.45
C SER A 323 2.03 -31.96 7.83
N SER A 324 3.20 -31.31 7.71
CA SER A 324 4.36 -31.88 7.02
C SER A 324 5.41 -32.45 7.95
N CYS A 325 5.60 -31.91 9.16
CA CYS A 325 6.79 -32.21 9.97
C CYS A 325 6.65 -33.44 10.89
N VAL A 326 5.46 -34.02 11.05
CA VAL A 326 5.23 -35.15 11.96
C VAL A 326 5.05 -36.45 11.15
N PRO A 327 5.89 -37.50 11.32
CA PRO A 327 5.70 -38.79 10.64
C PRO A 327 4.48 -39.54 11.20
N ASP A 328 3.99 -40.55 10.48
CA ASP A 328 2.88 -41.39 10.93
C ASP A 328 3.16 -42.14 12.24
N THR A 329 4.45 -42.47 12.47
CA THR A 329 4.92 -43.09 13.72
C THR A 329 5.17 -42.09 14.85
N GLY A 330 5.04 -40.78 14.54
CA GLY A 330 5.26 -39.71 15.49
C GLY A 330 4.04 -39.39 16.38
N ARG A 331 4.29 -38.77 17.51
CA ARG A 331 3.26 -38.23 18.40
C ARG A 331 3.60 -36.80 18.78
N LEU A 332 2.68 -35.91 18.54
CA LEU A 332 2.81 -34.47 18.78
C LEU A 332 2.29 -34.10 20.18
N LEU A 333 3.05 -33.31 20.93
CA LEU A 333 2.51 -32.59 22.08
C LEU A 333 2.28 -31.13 21.64
N VAL A 334 1.05 -30.64 21.81
CA VAL A 334 0.72 -29.23 21.53
C VAL A 334 0.52 -28.47 22.83
N ILE A 335 1.25 -27.38 23.02
CA ILE A 335 0.97 -26.45 24.13
C ILE A 335 -0.18 -25.53 23.72
N ASP A 336 -1.29 -25.64 24.45
CA ASP A 336 -2.48 -24.82 24.30
C ASP A 336 -2.59 -23.85 25.49
N ASN A 337 -2.07 -22.64 25.30
CA ASN A 337 -2.20 -21.53 26.23
C ASN A 337 -2.83 -20.30 25.58
N GLY A 338 -3.65 -20.51 24.55
CA GLY A 338 -4.40 -19.46 23.86
C GLY A 338 -4.95 -19.89 22.51
N SER A 339 -5.53 -18.93 21.79
CA SER A 339 -6.23 -19.21 20.53
C SER A 339 -5.31 -19.79 19.44
N TYR A 340 -4.03 -19.45 19.46
CA TYR A 340 -3.08 -19.92 18.44
C TYR A 340 -2.54 -21.33 18.78
N GLY A 341 -2.28 -21.63 20.04
CA GLY A 341 -1.99 -23.00 20.49
C GLY A 341 -3.16 -23.96 20.21
N ALA A 342 -4.39 -23.55 20.54
CA ALA A 342 -5.59 -24.29 20.21
C ALA A 342 -5.77 -24.52 18.71
N ARG A 343 -5.35 -23.55 17.85
CA ARG A 343 -5.38 -23.66 16.39
C ARG A 343 -4.42 -24.73 15.90
N MET A 344 -3.17 -24.78 16.40
CA MET A 344 -2.23 -25.82 16.06
C MET A 344 -2.77 -27.22 16.41
N ALA A 345 -3.41 -27.37 17.57
CA ALA A 345 -4.06 -28.61 17.95
C ALA A 345 -5.21 -28.97 16.98
N LYS A 346 -6.01 -27.97 16.56
CA LYS A 346 -7.10 -28.20 15.61
C LYS A 346 -6.58 -28.61 14.22
N ILE A 347 -5.49 -28.01 13.75
CA ILE A 347 -4.82 -28.42 12.50
C ILE A 347 -4.38 -29.88 12.62
N ALA A 348 -3.67 -30.25 13.68
CA ALA A 348 -3.24 -31.63 13.90
C ALA A 348 -4.42 -32.62 13.94
N GLN A 349 -5.55 -32.23 14.55
CA GLN A 349 -6.78 -33.02 14.56
C GLN A 349 -7.36 -33.23 13.14
N VAL A 350 -7.40 -32.17 12.31
CA VAL A 350 -7.91 -32.24 10.92
C VAL A 350 -7.07 -33.23 10.09
N TYR A 351 -5.76 -33.20 10.25
CA TYR A 351 -4.85 -34.12 9.55
C TYR A 351 -4.69 -35.48 10.24
N LYS A 352 -5.44 -35.74 11.30
CA LYS A 352 -5.42 -37.00 12.05
C LYS A 352 -4.04 -37.38 12.59
N ILE A 353 -3.24 -36.37 12.94
CA ILE A 353 -1.91 -36.57 13.53
C ILE A 353 -2.10 -37.00 14.98
N PRO A 354 -1.46 -38.13 15.43
CA PRO A 354 -1.51 -38.53 16.83
C PRO A 354 -0.95 -37.43 17.73
N MET A 355 -1.77 -36.90 18.63
CA MET A 355 -1.37 -35.80 19.51
C MET A 355 -1.99 -35.90 20.89
N ASP A 356 -1.37 -35.19 21.82
CA ASP A 356 -1.95 -34.77 23.11
C ASP A 356 -1.83 -33.24 23.22
N VAL A 357 -2.65 -32.66 24.10
CA VAL A 357 -2.67 -31.22 24.35
C VAL A 357 -2.31 -30.93 25.79
N PHE A 358 -1.22 -30.19 25.99
CA PHE A 358 -0.87 -29.62 27.29
C PHE A 358 -1.56 -28.26 27.43
N LYS A 359 -2.61 -28.21 28.24
CA LYS A 359 -3.36 -26.98 28.52
C LYS A 359 -2.69 -26.16 29.61
N SER A 360 -2.57 -24.87 29.37
CA SER A 360 -2.06 -23.89 30.32
C SER A 360 -2.95 -22.65 30.36
N SER A 361 -2.73 -21.76 31.31
CA SER A 361 -3.39 -20.45 31.38
C SER A 361 -3.11 -19.63 30.11
N THR A 362 -4.10 -18.84 29.70
CA THR A 362 -3.96 -17.96 28.52
C THR A 362 -3.23 -16.65 28.83
N TYR A 363 -3.06 -16.30 30.09
CA TYR A 363 -2.47 -15.04 30.54
C TYR A 363 -1.46 -15.18 31.68
N GLU A 364 -1.23 -16.40 32.16
CA GLU A 364 -0.19 -16.70 33.14
C GLU A 364 0.91 -17.57 32.51
N PRO A 365 2.15 -17.51 33.00
CA PRO A 365 3.24 -18.33 32.52
C PRO A 365 2.92 -19.82 32.56
N ILE A 366 3.51 -20.55 31.61
CA ILE A 366 3.43 -22.02 31.57
C ILE A 366 4.14 -22.60 32.80
N ASP A 367 3.47 -23.54 33.49
CA ASP A 367 4.07 -24.32 34.57
C ASP A 367 5.14 -25.29 34.00
N LEU A 368 6.39 -24.86 34.07
CA LEU A 368 7.52 -25.59 33.48
C LEU A 368 7.77 -26.94 34.16
N GLN A 369 7.43 -27.09 35.47
CA GLN A 369 7.61 -28.38 36.16
C GLN A 369 6.60 -29.40 35.68
N LYS A 370 5.33 -29.00 35.52
CA LYS A 370 4.31 -29.90 34.95
C LYS A 370 4.63 -30.23 33.48
N LEU A 371 5.14 -29.27 32.71
CA LEU A 371 5.51 -29.50 31.32
C LEU A 371 6.68 -30.50 31.23
N GLU A 372 7.70 -30.36 32.08
CA GLU A 372 8.83 -31.29 32.09
C GLU A 372 8.40 -32.70 32.53
N ALA A 373 7.49 -32.80 33.47
CA ALA A 373 6.91 -34.10 33.88
C ALA A 373 6.17 -34.77 32.69
N GLU A 374 5.48 -33.99 31.84
CA GLU A 374 4.82 -34.50 30.65
C GLU A 374 5.88 -34.98 29.61
N PHE A 375 6.97 -34.23 29.40
CA PHE A 375 8.08 -34.63 28.54
C PHE A 375 8.74 -35.93 29.05
N ALA A 376 8.90 -36.09 30.33
CA ALA A 376 9.51 -37.27 30.96
C ALA A 376 8.76 -38.56 30.68
N THR A 377 7.50 -38.50 30.24
CA THR A 377 6.75 -39.71 29.81
C THR A 377 7.37 -40.37 28.56
N LYS A 378 8.22 -39.64 27.81
CA LYS A 378 8.93 -40.08 26.59
C LYS A 378 8.02 -40.60 25.47
N LYS A 379 6.75 -40.25 25.46
CA LYS A 379 5.79 -40.71 24.43
C LYS A 379 5.74 -39.77 23.22
N TYR A 380 6.35 -38.58 23.31
CA TYR A 380 6.31 -37.58 22.27
C TYR A 380 7.59 -37.55 21.45
N THR A 381 7.41 -37.33 20.14
CA THR A 381 8.51 -37.13 19.18
C THR A 381 8.61 -35.68 18.73
N HIS A 382 7.51 -34.93 18.87
CA HIS A 382 7.42 -33.53 18.43
C HIS A 382 6.71 -32.67 19.49
N LEU A 383 7.16 -31.42 19.56
CA LEU A 383 6.52 -30.35 20.34
C LEU A 383 6.03 -29.26 19.40
N ALA A 384 4.77 -28.85 19.51
CA ALA A 384 4.26 -27.65 18.85
C ALA A 384 3.88 -26.59 19.92
N CYS A 385 4.35 -25.36 19.73
CA CYS A 385 4.05 -24.26 20.64
C CYS A 385 4.09 -22.91 19.92
N VAL A 386 3.47 -21.92 20.55
CA VAL A 386 3.45 -20.52 20.11
C VAL A 386 4.53 -19.74 20.85
N TYR A 387 5.28 -18.89 20.17
CA TYR A 387 6.27 -18.04 20.84
C TYR A 387 5.60 -16.87 21.56
N HIS A 388 4.70 -16.17 20.86
CA HIS A 388 3.95 -15.04 21.41
C HIS A 388 2.46 -15.24 21.18
N GLU A 389 1.71 -15.42 22.25
CA GLU A 389 0.25 -15.57 22.18
C GLU A 389 -0.42 -14.22 21.95
N THR A 390 -0.78 -13.98 20.70
CA THR A 390 -1.33 -12.72 20.21
C THR A 390 -2.67 -12.33 20.86
N THR A 391 -3.38 -13.33 21.40
CA THR A 391 -4.69 -13.10 22.05
C THR A 391 -4.56 -12.27 23.31
N THR A 392 -3.45 -12.43 24.03
CA THR A 392 -3.24 -11.84 25.37
C THR A 392 -2.00 -10.96 25.47
N GLY A 393 -1.02 -11.16 24.59
CA GLY A 393 0.30 -10.53 24.66
C GLY A 393 1.31 -11.32 25.48
N LEU A 394 0.98 -12.56 25.89
CA LEU A 394 1.86 -13.43 26.68
C LEU A 394 3.04 -13.92 25.82
N LEU A 395 4.26 -13.71 26.29
CA LEU A 395 5.47 -14.23 25.69
C LEU A 395 5.87 -15.54 26.39
N ASN A 396 5.91 -16.64 25.63
CA ASN A 396 6.28 -17.93 26.16
C ASN A 396 7.82 -18.05 26.30
N PRO A 397 8.35 -18.65 27.37
CA PRO A 397 9.79 -18.76 27.63
C PRO A 397 10.43 -19.88 26.79
N LEU A 398 10.48 -19.71 25.45
CA LEU A 398 11.01 -20.74 24.53
C LEU A 398 12.48 -21.03 24.75
N HIS A 399 13.24 -20.10 25.32
CA HIS A 399 14.64 -20.33 25.74
C HIS A 399 14.80 -21.38 26.84
N ILE A 400 13.69 -21.79 27.49
CA ILE A 400 13.63 -22.90 28.45
C ILE A 400 12.91 -24.09 27.83
N ILE A 401 11.75 -23.85 27.21
CA ILE A 401 10.85 -24.91 26.72
C ILE A 401 11.50 -25.72 25.58
N CYS A 402 12.05 -25.08 24.56
CA CYS A 402 12.60 -25.79 23.40
C CYS A 402 13.88 -26.58 23.76
N PRO A 403 14.88 -26.00 24.47
CA PRO A 403 16.03 -26.79 24.94
C PRO A 403 15.61 -27.94 25.87
N MET A 404 14.59 -27.78 26.69
CA MET A 404 14.03 -28.87 27.50
C MET A 404 13.47 -29.97 26.60
N ALA A 405 12.66 -29.64 25.59
CA ALA A 405 12.13 -30.60 24.62
C ALA A 405 13.26 -31.35 23.88
N LYS A 406 14.34 -30.67 23.49
CA LYS A 406 15.51 -31.28 22.85
C LYS A 406 16.20 -32.31 23.75
N LYS A 407 16.27 -32.13 25.08
CA LYS A 407 16.80 -33.13 26.02
C LYS A 407 16.01 -34.45 25.99
N TYR A 408 14.71 -34.37 25.66
CA TYR A 408 13.85 -35.55 25.50
C TYR A 408 13.76 -36.05 24.05
N GLY A 409 14.62 -35.53 23.14
CA GLY A 409 14.73 -35.97 21.75
C GLY A 409 13.61 -35.49 20.84
N MET A 410 12.83 -34.47 21.25
CA MET A 410 11.73 -33.95 20.43
C MET A 410 12.19 -32.96 19.37
N VAL A 411 11.54 -33.01 18.22
CA VAL A 411 11.59 -31.98 17.17
C VAL A 411 10.65 -30.85 17.57
N THR A 412 11.07 -29.61 17.43
CA THR A 412 10.32 -28.41 17.85
C THR A 412 9.71 -27.68 16.66
N ILE A 413 8.41 -27.42 16.73
CA ILE A 413 7.59 -26.72 15.73
C ILE A 413 7.01 -25.47 16.40
N VAL A 414 7.42 -24.29 15.95
CA VAL A 414 7.11 -23.03 16.63
C VAL A 414 6.33 -22.08 15.72
N ASP A 415 5.16 -21.67 16.17
CA ASP A 415 4.48 -20.50 15.65
C ASP A 415 5.15 -19.24 16.20
N ALA A 416 5.91 -18.52 15.35
CA ALA A 416 6.50 -17.21 15.65
C ALA A 416 5.90 -16.10 14.78
N VAL A 417 4.69 -16.29 14.25
CA VAL A 417 4.00 -15.35 13.38
C VAL A 417 3.98 -13.94 13.97
N SER A 418 3.75 -13.81 15.27
CA SER A 418 3.71 -12.53 15.96
C SER A 418 5.00 -12.17 16.71
N ALA A 419 6.06 -12.99 16.64
CA ALA A 419 7.34 -12.70 17.31
C ALA A 419 8.46 -12.39 16.33
N TYR A 420 8.50 -13.07 15.19
CA TYR A 420 9.53 -12.93 14.16
C TYR A 420 9.68 -11.49 13.68
N CYS A 421 10.91 -10.97 13.62
CA CYS A 421 11.27 -9.58 13.34
C CYS A 421 10.71 -8.53 14.32
N GLY A 422 9.94 -8.93 15.34
CA GLY A 422 9.50 -8.03 16.41
C GLY A 422 10.52 -7.93 17.53
N MET A 423 11.28 -9.00 17.74
CA MET A 423 12.33 -9.10 18.75
C MET A 423 13.52 -9.94 18.23
N PRO A 424 14.74 -9.72 18.72
CA PRO A 424 15.87 -10.57 18.40
C PRO A 424 15.62 -12.03 18.77
N MET A 425 16.04 -12.95 17.91
CA MET A 425 15.96 -14.39 18.15
C MET A 425 17.17 -15.13 17.59
N ASP A 426 17.38 -16.35 18.07
CA ASP A 426 18.39 -17.28 17.56
C ASP A 426 17.80 -18.69 17.55
N LEU A 427 17.34 -19.14 16.40
CA LEU A 427 16.70 -20.46 16.26
C LEU A 427 17.58 -21.60 16.79
N LYS A 428 18.89 -21.54 16.52
CA LYS A 428 19.82 -22.59 16.99
C LYS A 428 19.99 -22.55 18.50
N GLY A 429 20.22 -21.35 19.06
CA GLY A 429 20.36 -21.18 20.51
C GLY A 429 19.09 -21.50 21.27
N LEU A 430 17.92 -21.23 20.68
CA LEU A 430 16.61 -21.59 21.22
C LEU A 430 16.27 -23.08 21.03
N GLY A 431 16.95 -23.79 20.15
CA GLY A 431 16.63 -25.19 19.82
C GLY A 431 15.35 -25.35 19.01
N ILE A 432 15.07 -24.43 18.09
CA ILE A 432 13.90 -24.43 17.22
C ILE A 432 14.26 -25.07 15.87
N ASP A 433 13.53 -26.14 15.50
CA ASP A 433 13.77 -26.86 14.25
C ASP A 433 12.93 -26.29 13.08
N PHE A 434 11.66 -25.96 13.32
CA PHE A 434 10.75 -25.37 12.35
C PHE A 434 10.04 -24.16 12.95
N MET A 435 10.06 -23.05 12.24
CA MET A 435 9.45 -21.81 12.67
C MET A 435 8.58 -21.21 11.57
N ALA A 436 7.29 -21.01 11.82
CA ALA A 436 6.39 -20.30 10.92
C ALA A 436 6.36 -18.80 11.17
N SER A 437 6.25 -18.04 10.08
CA SER A 437 5.93 -16.62 10.12
C SER A 437 5.21 -16.15 8.85
N THR A 438 4.95 -14.85 8.76
CA THR A 438 4.20 -14.23 7.65
C THR A 438 4.69 -12.81 7.37
N SER A 439 4.46 -12.36 6.12
CA SER A 439 4.91 -11.05 5.64
C SER A 439 4.22 -9.84 6.31
N ASN A 440 3.00 -9.98 6.82
CA ASN A 440 2.16 -8.86 7.27
C ASN A 440 2.18 -8.59 8.79
N LYS A 441 3.18 -9.11 9.49
CA LYS A 441 3.39 -8.86 10.93
C LYS A 441 4.62 -7.96 11.14
N ASN A 442 5.50 -8.31 12.08
CA ASN A 442 6.60 -7.42 12.47
C ASN A 442 7.65 -7.17 11.39
N ILE A 443 7.72 -7.99 10.33
CA ILE A 443 8.54 -7.65 9.15
C ILE A 443 7.96 -6.49 8.32
N GLN A 444 6.70 -6.10 8.58
CA GLN A 444 6.04 -4.92 8.02
C GLN A 444 5.85 -4.98 6.49
N GLY A 445 5.65 -6.16 5.93
CA GLY A 445 5.23 -6.37 4.54
C GLY A 445 3.72 -6.45 4.40
N MET A 446 3.26 -6.68 3.17
CA MET A 446 1.84 -6.87 2.84
C MET A 446 1.40 -8.32 3.11
N ALA A 447 0.09 -8.51 3.36
CA ALA A 447 -0.49 -9.83 3.58
C ALA A 447 -0.44 -10.70 2.32
N GLY A 448 -0.33 -12.02 2.49
CA GLY A 448 -0.42 -13.00 1.41
C GLY A 448 0.77 -13.92 1.26
N VAL A 449 1.83 -13.76 2.06
CA VAL A 449 3.01 -14.64 2.08
C VAL A 449 3.19 -15.21 3.47
N GLY A 450 3.07 -16.53 3.59
CA GLY A 450 3.51 -17.31 4.75
C GLY A 450 4.80 -18.04 4.43
N PHE A 451 5.62 -18.27 5.43
CA PHE A 451 6.88 -18.99 5.25
C PHE A 451 7.27 -19.78 6.50
N VAL A 452 8.09 -20.80 6.27
CA VAL A 452 8.69 -21.61 7.32
C VAL A 452 10.20 -21.53 7.20
N ILE A 453 10.89 -21.20 8.30
CA ILE A 453 12.34 -21.31 8.41
C ILE A 453 12.64 -22.65 9.08
N CYS A 454 13.42 -23.48 8.41
CA CYS A 454 13.64 -24.89 8.76
C CYS A 454 15.09 -25.16 9.06
N ASN A 455 15.39 -25.92 10.12
CA ASN A 455 16.65 -26.62 10.23
C ASN A 455 16.77 -27.60 9.05
N LYS A 456 17.82 -27.48 8.24
CA LYS A 456 17.98 -28.24 7.01
C LYS A 456 18.06 -29.74 7.24
N ALA A 457 18.72 -30.17 8.32
CA ALA A 457 18.83 -31.59 8.64
C ALA A 457 17.46 -32.20 9.00
N GLU A 458 16.60 -31.47 9.69
CA GLU A 458 15.23 -31.91 9.99
C GLU A 458 14.32 -31.80 8.74
N LEU A 459 14.52 -30.80 7.90
CA LEU A 459 13.79 -30.64 6.62
C LEU A 459 14.04 -31.84 5.67
N GLU A 460 15.28 -32.31 5.58
CA GLU A 460 15.60 -33.48 4.73
C GLU A 460 14.96 -34.78 5.24
N LYS A 461 14.71 -34.92 6.54
CA LYS A 461 14.03 -36.11 7.09
C LYS A 461 12.56 -36.18 6.67
N ILE A 462 11.89 -35.04 6.49
CA ILE A 462 10.46 -35.03 6.15
C ILE A 462 10.17 -35.45 4.70
N LYS A 463 11.20 -35.64 3.88
CA LYS A 463 11.08 -36.17 2.51
C LYS A 463 10.26 -37.46 2.43
N ASP A 464 10.48 -38.34 3.40
CA ASP A 464 9.86 -39.65 3.43
C ASP A 464 8.59 -39.71 4.28
N TYR A 465 8.11 -38.54 4.78
CA TYR A 465 6.91 -38.47 5.59
C TYR A 465 5.64 -38.45 4.70
N PRO A 466 4.48 -38.84 5.23
CA PRO A 466 3.27 -38.93 4.43
C PRO A 466 2.84 -37.55 3.92
N MET A 467 2.50 -37.49 2.64
CA MET A 467 1.92 -36.32 2.02
C MET A 467 0.46 -36.18 2.46
N ARG A 468 0.19 -35.28 3.42
CA ARG A 468 -1.16 -35.03 3.96
C ARG A 468 -1.92 -33.96 3.20
N ASN A 469 -1.23 -33.12 2.44
CA ASN A 469 -1.83 -32.11 1.57
C ASN A 469 -0.98 -31.92 0.30
N TYR A 470 -1.59 -31.37 -0.74
CA TYR A 470 -0.92 -31.17 -2.02
C TYR A 470 -0.28 -29.79 -2.13
N TYR A 471 -1.03 -28.72 -1.78
CA TYR A 471 -0.56 -27.34 -1.94
C TYR A 471 0.45 -26.93 -0.87
N LEU A 472 0.18 -27.25 0.40
CA LEU A 472 0.97 -26.82 1.56
C LEU A 472 2.06 -27.83 1.97
N ASN A 473 2.52 -28.70 1.06
CA ASN A 473 3.57 -29.66 1.36
C ASN A 473 4.94 -28.96 1.44
N LEU A 474 5.55 -28.99 2.62
CA LEU A 474 6.80 -28.27 2.93
C LEU A 474 7.98 -28.77 2.10
N TYR A 475 8.19 -30.09 2.08
CA TYR A 475 9.34 -30.67 1.37
C TYR A 475 9.23 -30.51 -0.14
N ASP A 476 8.08 -30.77 -0.71
CA ASP A 476 7.88 -30.65 -2.15
C ASP A 476 8.08 -29.21 -2.65
N GLN A 477 7.63 -28.22 -1.87
CA GLN A 477 7.88 -26.81 -2.19
C GLN A 477 9.37 -26.49 -2.15
N TYR A 478 10.07 -26.94 -1.10
CA TYR A 478 11.51 -26.78 -0.96
C TYR A 478 12.28 -27.45 -2.10
N ALA A 479 12.03 -28.75 -2.35
CA ALA A 479 12.73 -29.51 -3.37
C ALA A 479 12.50 -28.97 -4.78
N TYR A 480 11.27 -28.54 -5.09
CA TYR A 480 10.96 -27.94 -6.37
C TYR A 480 11.70 -26.60 -6.56
N PHE A 481 11.67 -25.72 -5.55
CA PHE A 481 12.34 -24.44 -5.60
C PHE A 481 13.86 -24.59 -5.70
N SER A 482 14.46 -25.45 -4.89
CA SER A 482 15.91 -25.73 -4.92
C SER A 482 16.41 -26.22 -6.29
N LYS A 483 15.55 -26.96 -7.03
CA LYS A 483 15.88 -27.48 -8.36
C LYS A 483 15.66 -26.48 -9.47
N THR A 484 14.60 -25.65 -9.38
CA THR A 484 14.08 -24.86 -10.52
C THR A 484 14.20 -23.35 -10.32
N HIS A 485 14.46 -22.88 -9.10
CA HIS A 485 14.33 -21.49 -8.69
C HIS A 485 12.92 -20.91 -8.95
N GLN A 486 11.90 -21.75 -8.94
CA GLN A 486 10.52 -21.39 -9.15
C GLN A 486 9.63 -21.97 -8.04
N THR A 487 8.56 -21.26 -7.69
CA THR A 487 7.52 -21.82 -6.82
C THR A 487 6.71 -22.88 -7.56
N ARG A 488 6.22 -23.90 -6.86
CA ARG A 488 5.36 -24.94 -7.46
C ARG A 488 4.11 -24.34 -8.11
N PHE A 489 3.51 -23.36 -7.47
CA PHE A 489 2.28 -22.70 -7.87
C PHE A 489 2.50 -21.18 -7.97
N THR A 490 1.55 -20.47 -8.59
CA THR A 490 1.64 -19.03 -8.80
C THR A 490 1.69 -18.28 -7.46
N PRO A 491 2.76 -17.52 -7.17
CA PRO A 491 2.87 -16.71 -5.97
C PRO A 491 2.20 -15.34 -6.14
N PRO A 492 1.93 -14.62 -5.05
CA PRO A 492 1.46 -13.23 -5.11
C PRO A 492 2.63 -12.28 -5.47
N VAL A 493 2.89 -12.11 -6.77
CA VAL A 493 4.08 -11.44 -7.32
C VAL A 493 4.28 -10.04 -6.73
N GLN A 494 3.26 -9.18 -6.76
CA GLN A 494 3.34 -7.82 -6.25
C GLN A 494 3.62 -7.78 -4.74
N THR A 495 3.03 -8.70 -3.98
CA THR A 495 3.29 -8.85 -2.54
C THR A 495 4.75 -9.27 -2.25
N MET A 496 5.38 -10.05 -3.14
CA MET A 496 6.80 -10.40 -3.00
C MET A 496 7.71 -9.16 -3.19
N TYR A 497 7.37 -8.24 -4.07
CA TYR A 497 8.09 -6.96 -4.20
C TYR A 497 7.88 -6.06 -2.96
N ALA A 498 6.67 -6.03 -2.40
CA ALA A 498 6.43 -5.35 -1.13
C ALA A 498 7.24 -6.00 0.02
N LEU A 499 7.31 -7.33 0.07
CA LEU A 499 8.14 -8.04 1.04
C LEU A 499 9.63 -7.73 0.87
N ARG A 500 10.12 -7.64 -0.38
CA ARG A 500 11.49 -7.19 -0.64
C ARG A 500 11.79 -5.83 -0.03
N GLN A 501 10.89 -4.88 -0.21
CA GLN A 501 11.05 -3.55 0.37
C GLN A 501 11.04 -3.61 1.91
N ALA A 502 10.13 -4.35 2.50
CA ALA A 502 10.05 -4.55 3.94
C ALA A 502 11.33 -5.20 4.53
N VAL A 503 11.92 -6.16 3.81
CA VAL A 503 13.22 -6.76 4.16
C VAL A 503 14.35 -5.73 4.13
N LEU A 504 14.41 -4.87 3.11
CA LEU A 504 15.41 -3.80 3.02
C LEU A 504 15.29 -2.82 4.17
N GLU A 505 14.07 -2.43 4.53
CA GLU A 505 13.80 -1.54 5.68
C GLU A 505 14.16 -2.22 7.01
N THR A 506 13.86 -3.52 7.16
CA THR A 506 14.25 -4.30 8.34
C THR A 506 15.77 -4.40 8.49
N LYS A 507 16.50 -4.54 7.39
CA LYS A 507 17.99 -4.51 7.41
C LYS A 507 18.52 -3.14 7.82
N GLN A 508 17.91 -2.06 7.37
CA GLN A 508 18.32 -0.70 7.69
C GLN A 508 18.01 -0.36 9.16
N GLU A 509 16.80 -0.67 9.64
CA GLU A 509 16.38 -0.43 11.02
C GLU A 509 17.11 -1.36 11.99
N THR A 510 17.32 -2.61 11.65
CA THR A 510 17.68 -3.78 12.46
C THR A 510 16.56 -4.26 13.38
N VAL A 511 16.49 -5.59 13.61
CA VAL A 511 15.50 -6.19 14.51
C VAL A 511 15.66 -5.68 15.95
N GLN A 512 16.90 -5.43 16.39
CA GLN A 512 17.19 -4.91 17.73
C GLN A 512 16.58 -3.50 17.92
N LYS A 513 16.85 -2.58 17.00
CA LYS A 513 16.31 -1.20 17.07
C LYS A 513 14.78 -1.18 16.94
N ARG A 514 14.22 -2.08 16.13
CA ARG A 514 12.77 -2.26 16.04
C ARG A 514 12.17 -2.68 17.38
N TYR A 515 12.78 -3.63 18.07
CA TYR A 515 12.35 -4.04 19.40
C TYR A 515 12.46 -2.91 20.43
N GLU A 516 13.52 -2.11 20.36
CA GLU A 516 13.69 -0.91 21.20
C GLU A 516 12.57 0.11 20.94
N ARG A 517 12.22 0.36 19.67
CA ARG A 517 11.12 1.24 19.29
C ARG A 517 9.76 0.71 19.78
N TYR A 518 9.52 -0.58 19.62
CA TYR A 518 8.30 -1.23 20.14
C TYR A 518 8.23 -1.12 21.66
N THR A 519 9.34 -1.35 22.34
CA THR A 519 9.39 -1.20 23.80
C THR A 519 9.15 0.26 24.24
N ALA A 520 9.64 1.24 23.51
CA ALA A 520 9.35 2.66 23.77
C ALA A 520 7.85 2.97 23.62
N CYS A 521 7.21 2.50 22.54
CA CYS A 521 5.77 2.63 22.31
C CYS A 521 4.97 1.91 23.43
N TRP A 522 5.37 0.70 23.81
CA TRP A 522 4.75 -0.06 24.88
C TRP A 522 4.84 0.65 26.23
N ASN A 523 5.99 1.22 26.58
CA ASN A 523 6.17 2.00 27.81
C ASN A 523 5.22 3.22 27.88
N ILE A 524 5.01 3.91 26.76
CA ILE A 524 4.05 5.02 26.66
C ILE A 524 2.63 4.52 26.94
N LEU A 525 2.24 3.42 26.29
CA LEU A 525 0.91 2.81 26.50
C LEU A 525 0.70 2.38 27.94
N VAL A 526 1.64 1.62 28.52
CA VAL A 526 1.54 1.10 29.89
C VAL A 526 1.45 2.23 30.91
N THR A 527 2.22 3.32 30.70
CA THR A 527 2.16 4.52 31.54
C THR A 527 0.76 5.14 31.53
N ALA A 528 0.15 5.27 30.34
CA ALA A 528 -1.20 5.81 30.22
C ALA A 528 -2.26 4.88 30.82
N VAL A 529 -2.15 3.58 30.60
CA VAL A 529 -3.05 2.56 31.18
C VAL A 529 -3.03 2.62 32.71
N LYS A 530 -1.83 2.69 33.32
CA LYS A 530 -1.67 2.83 34.78
C LYS A 530 -2.24 4.14 35.31
N LYS A 531 -1.98 5.25 34.62
CA LYS A 531 -2.50 6.57 34.98
C LYS A 531 -4.04 6.62 34.98
N LEU A 532 -4.67 5.89 34.06
CA LEU A 532 -6.12 5.76 33.97
C LEU A 532 -6.71 4.76 34.99
N GLY A 533 -5.89 4.10 35.80
CA GLY A 533 -6.34 3.05 36.72
C GLY A 533 -6.85 1.79 36.03
N LEU A 534 -6.54 1.61 34.74
CA LEU A 534 -6.88 0.41 33.98
C LEU A 534 -5.89 -0.71 34.31
N GLN A 535 -6.32 -1.96 34.13
CA GLN A 535 -5.52 -3.14 34.44
C GLN A 535 -5.19 -3.90 33.16
N MET A 536 -3.94 -4.32 33.03
CA MET A 536 -3.49 -5.24 31.99
C MET A 536 -3.80 -6.67 32.40
N LEU A 537 -4.15 -7.50 31.43
CA LEU A 537 -4.49 -8.91 31.67
C LEU A 537 -3.25 -9.75 32.04
N VAL A 538 -2.14 -9.53 31.34
CA VAL A 538 -0.87 -10.22 31.54
C VAL A 538 0.05 -9.33 32.38
N ASN A 539 0.78 -9.91 33.35
CA ASN A 539 1.79 -9.18 34.12
C ASN A 539 2.91 -8.69 33.19
N GLU A 540 3.40 -7.47 33.42
CA GLU A 540 4.39 -6.78 32.58
C GLU A 540 5.65 -7.63 32.30
N GLU A 541 6.14 -8.38 33.29
CA GLU A 541 7.31 -9.24 33.16
C GLU A 541 7.16 -10.39 32.16
N HIS A 542 5.91 -10.71 31.79
CA HIS A 542 5.57 -11.79 30.86
C HIS A 542 5.02 -11.27 29.53
N GLN A 543 4.96 -9.94 29.35
CA GLN A 543 4.48 -9.35 28.11
C GLN A 543 5.58 -9.28 27.04
N SER A 544 5.14 -9.32 25.78
CA SER A 544 6.02 -9.26 24.59
C SER A 544 6.48 -7.85 24.22
N HIS A 545 5.89 -6.79 24.79
CA HIS A 545 6.01 -5.39 24.37
C HIS A 545 5.45 -5.09 22.96
N PHE A 546 4.64 -5.98 22.38
CA PHE A 546 4.03 -5.81 21.06
C PHE A 546 2.52 -5.63 21.12
N ILE A 547 1.87 -6.34 22.04
CA ILE A 547 0.43 -6.38 22.19
C ILE A 547 0.11 -6.38 23.68
N THR A 548 -0.81 -5.52 24.06
CA THR A 548 -1.29 -5.41 25.43
C THR A 548 -2.80 -5.64 25.47
N ALA A 549 -3.24 -6.68 26.17
CA ALA A 549 -4.65 -6.88 26.50
C ALA A 549 -4.99 -6.12 27.79
N ILE A 550 -5.94 -5.20 27.67
CA ILE A 550 -6.38 -4.32 28.77
C ILE A 550 -7.79 -4.74 29.17
N LEU A 551 -8.03 -4.92 30.46
CA LEU A 551 -9.37 -5.23 30.99
C LEU A 551 -10.31 -4.05 30.73
N GLU A 552 -11.51 -4.33 30.26
CA GLU A 552 -12.53 -3.31 30.08
C GLU A 552 -12.92 -2.66 31.41
N PRO A 553 -13.08 -1.33 31.45
CA PRO A 553 -13.52 -0.65 32.67
C PRO A 553 -14.95 -1.09 33.09
N LYS A 554 -15.16 -1.26 34.37
CA LYS A 554 -16.45 -1.68 34.94
C LYS A 554 -17.40 -0.48 35.12
N THR A 555 -17.87 0.08 34.00
CA THR A 555 -18.87 1.16 33.98
C THR A 555 -19.88 0.91 32.87
N GLU A 556 -21.16 1.21 33.13
CA GLU A 556 -22.24 1.07 32.14
C GLU A 556 -22.08 2.04 30.95
N LYS A 557 -21.24 3.07 31.10
CA LYS A 557 -20.95 4.05 30.04
C LYS A 557 -19.89 3.56 29.03
N TYR A 558 -19.18 2.46 29.36
CA TYR A 558 -18.17 1.91 28.44
C TYR A 558 -18.80 1.02 27.39
N SER A 559 -18.40 1.21 26.16
CA SER A 559 -18.64 0.30 25.03
C SER A 559 -17.36 0.21 24.21
N PHE A 560 -16.95 -1.01 23.87
CA PHE A 560 -15.81 -1.18 22.96
C PHE A 560 -16.09 -0.56 21.59
N ASP A 561 -17.30 -0.71 21.05
CA ASP A 561 -17.67 -0.16 19.75
C ASP A 561 -17.57 1.38 19.76
N ALA A 562 -18.01 2.03 20.83
CA ALA A 562 -17.88 3.48 20.96
C ALA A 562 -16.41 3.95 21.10
N LEU A 563 -15.57 3.19 21.82
CA LEU A 563 -14.12 3.46 21.89
C LEU A 563 -13.46 3.26 20.53
N HIS A 564 -13.84 2.20 19.79
CA HIS A 564 -13.34 1.91 18.46
C HIS A 564 -13.68 3.03 17.47
N ASP A 565 -14.96 3.47 17.44
CA ASP A 565 -15.42 4.52 16.54
C ASP A 565 -14.70 5.85 16.86
N PHE A 566 -14.60 6.20 18.15
CA PHE A 566 -13.83 7.37 18.58
C PHE A 566 -12.35 7.30 18.14
N ALA A 567 -11.70 6.15 18.29
CA ALA A 567 -10.32 5.96 17.83
C ALA A 567 -10.22 6.10 16.30
N SER A 568 -11.17 5.51 15.55
CA SER A 568 -11.23 5.56 14.09
C SER A 568 -11.40 6.99 13.56
N GLU A 569 -12.21 7.84 14.21
CA GLU A 569 -12.34 9.27 13.88
C GLU A 569 -11.01 10.03 13.99
N HIS A 570 -10.04 9.47 14.75
CA HIS A 570 -8.70 10.02 14.93
C HIS A 570 -7.60 9.23 14.20
N SER A 571 -7.98 8.42 13.18
CA SER A 571 -7.06 7.61 12.36
C SER A 571 -6.30 6.52 13.13
N PHE A 572 -6.91 5.98 14.20
CA PHE A 572 -6.41 4.82 14.93
C PHE A 572 -7.39 3.65 14.86
N THR A 573 -6.91 2.48 14.48
CA THR A 573 -7.71 1.24 14.50
C THR A 573 -7.30 0.38 15.67
N ILE A 574 -8.21 0.11 16.60
CA ILE A 574 -8.02 -0.79 17.74
C ILE A 574 -8.80 -2.10 17.56
N TYR A 575 -8.51 -3.11 18.38
CA TYR A 575 -9.10 -4.44 18.20
C TYR A 575 -9.79 -4.95 19.48
N PRO A 576 -10.97 -5.58 19.37
CA PRO A 576 -11.62 -6.18 20.52
C PRO A 576 -10.80 -7.38 21.02
N GLY A 577 -10.90 -7.66 22.31
CA GLY A 577 -10.35 -8.86 22.93
C GLY A 577 -11.40 -9.53 23.79
N LYS A 578 -11.81 -10.75 23.45
CA LYS A 578 -12.71 -11.54 24.29
C LYS A 578 -12.08 -12.91 24.54
N LEU A 579 -11.91 -13.24 25.82
CA LEU A 579 -11.30 -14.48 26.30
C LEU A 579 -12.27 -15.21 27.20
N GLY A 580 -13.15 -16.03 26.64
CA GLY A 580 -14.20 -16.67 27.39
C GLY A 580 -15.12 -15.62 28.07
N ASN A 581 -15.07 -15.53 29.38
CA ASN A 581 -15.85 -14.58 30.19
C ASN A 581 -15.07 -13.30 30.55
N ILE A 582 -13.82 -13.15 30.11
CA ILE A 582 -12.99 -11.97 30.39
C ILE A 582 -13.11 -11.00 29.20
N ASN A 583 -13.66 -9.82 29.47
CA ASN A 583 -13.77 -8.77 28.47
C ASN A 583 -12.51 -7.90 28.52
N THR A 584 -11.86 -7.79 27.36
CA THR A 584 -10.66 -6.98 27.16
C THR A 584 -10.74 -6.25 25.84
N PHE A 585 -9.98 -5.18 25.69
CA PHE A 585 -9.60 -4.65 24.39
C PHE A 585 -8.08 -4.75 24.23
N ARG A 586 -7.61 -4.79 22.98
CA ARG A 586 -6.20 -4.98 22.68
C ARG A 586 -5.64 -3.79 21.93
N ILE A 587 -4.47 -3.37 22.38
CA ILE A 587 -3.65 -2.37 21.69
C ILE A 587 -2.35 -3.04 21.29
N ALA A 588 -2.07 -3.04 20.01
CA ALA A 588 -0.83 -3.53 19.43
C ALA A 588 -0.01 -2.34 18.92
N ASN A 589 1.31 -2.38 19.10
CA ASN A 589 2.22 -1.36 18.64
C ASN A 589 3.22 -1.93 17.61
N ILE A 590 2.79 -2.97 16.88
CA ILE A 590 3.55 -3.59 15.79
C ILE A 590 3.41 -2.77 14.50
N GLY A 591 4.44 -2.80 13.66
CA GLY A 591 4.43 -2.09 12.39
C GLY A 591 5.28 -0.84 12.42
N ASP A 592 5.12 -0.01 11.39
CA ASP A 592 5.72 1.32 11.31
C ASP A 592 4.92 2.30 12.18
N ILE A 593 5.04 2.14 13.49
CA ILE A 593 4.42 3.01 14.51
C ILE A 593 5.54 3.67 15.31
N GLN A 594 5.47 5.00 15.42
CA GLN A 594 6.47 5.80 16.13
C GLN A 594 5.99 6.16 17.55
N PRO A 595 6.91 6.43 18.49
CA PRO A 595 6.54 6.84 19.85
C PRO A 595 5.58 8.03 19.91
N GLU A 596 5.72 9.00 18.99
CA GLU A 596 4.82 10.16 18.89
C GLU A 596 3.39 9.77 18.53
N GLU A 597 3.22 8.78 17.64
CA GLU A 597 1.89 8.28 17.27
C GLU A 597 1.23 7.55 18.44
N MET A 598 2.02 6.76 19.19
CA MET A 598 1.53 6.11 20.41
C MET A 598 1.16 7.13 21.49
N LEU A 599 1.96 8.20 21.65
CA LEU A 599 1.63 9.30 22.57
C LEU A 599 0.31 9.97 22.17
N ASN A 600 0.13 10.29 20.88
CA ASN A 600 -1.11 10.88 20.37
C ASN A 600 -2.31 9.96 20.64
N PHE A 601 -2.17 8.64 20.39
CA PHE A 601 -3.20 7.68 20.72
C PHE A 601 -3.55 7.68 22.22
N THR A 602 -2.54 7.68 23.10
CA THR A 602 -2.80 7.64 24.55
C THR A 602 -3.48 8.91 25.06
N VAL A 603 -3.21 10.08 24.46
CA VAL A 603 -3.95 11.32 24.74
C VAL A 603 -5.43 11.15 24.38
N LYS A 604 -5.74 10.55 23.23
CA LYS A 604 -7.12 10.28 22.81
C LYS A 604 -7.80 9.22 23.68
N LEU A 605 -7.08 8.19 24.07
CA LEU A 605 -7.58 7.19 25.01
C LEU A 605 -7.93 7.84 26.36
N GLU A 606 -7.07 8.73 26.89
CA GLU A 606 -7.36 9.49 28.12
C GLU A 606 -8.60 10.40 27.97
N GLU A 607 -8.73 11.07 26.84
CA GLU A 607 -9.88 11.92 26.52
C GLU A 607 -11.19 11.12 26.57
N TYR A 608 -11.25 9.99 25.88
CA TYR A 608 -12.41 9.10 25.87
C TYR A 608 -12.71 8.56 27.27
N MET A 609 -11.72 8.00 27.95
CA MET A 609 -11.91 7.38 29.28
C MET A 609 -12.38 8.37 30.33
N LYS A 610 -11.85 9.60 30.35
CA LYS A 610 -12.34 10.68 31.22
C LYS A 610 -13.77 11.10 30.88
N GLY A 611 -14.13 11.14 29.60
CA GLY A 611 -15.51 11.44 29.14
C GLY A 611 -16.56 10.46 29.69
N ILE A 612 -16.18 9.22 29.95
CA ILE A 612 -17.05 8.20 30.57
C ILE A 612 -16.84 8.04 32.07
N GLY A 613 -16.00 8.89 32.69
CA GLY A 613 -15.76 8.91 34.16
C GLY A 613 -14.73 7.88 34.63
N VAL A 614 -13.81 7.45 33.80
CA VAL A 614 -12.70 6.56 34.12
C VAL A 614 -11.40 7.37 34.23
N GLY A 615 -10.62 7.18 35.28
CA GLY A 615 -9.31 7.87 35.46
C GLY A 615 -9.44 9.32 35.95
N VAL A 616 -10.51 9.65 36.68
CA VAL A 616 -10.74 10.97 37.30
C VAL A 616 -10.20 10.98 38.71
#